data_7b455d537b2afeb43489bdc80a485803
#
_entry.id   7b455d537b2afeb43489bdc80a485803
#
_cell.length_a   1.000
_cell.length_b   1.000
_cell.length_c   1.000
_cell.angle_alpha   90.00
_cell.angle_beta   90.00
_cell.angle_gamma   90.00
#
_symmetry.space_group_name_H-M   'P 1'
#
loop_
_entity.id
_entity.type
_entity.pdbx_description
1 polymer ?
#
loop_
_entity_poly.entity_id
_entity_poly.type
_entity_poly.pdbx_seq_one_letter_code
_entity_poly.pdbx_strand_id
1 'polypeptide(L)'
;MATIDKFCASGVFDPATYSQGVRVNQAQTILFLSGQVAYTPDGGVACRGDFKGQARGAFEAIKALVESQGGAMANIVKITTYVTDMMYRADLAPLREEFLGKKGPASTLVEISSLAHPDWMIEIEAIAVL
;
A
#
# COMPACT_ATOMS: atom_id res chain seq x y z
N MET A 1 -13.06 -2.72 20.03
CA MET A 1 -12.84 -2.83 18.57
C MET A 1 -12.43 -1.48 18.00
N ALA A 2 -11.45 -1.48 17.15
CA ALA A 2 -11.01 -0.23 16.52
C ALA A 2 -12.06 0.30 15.55
N THR A 3 -12.23 1.62 15.54
CA THR A 3 -12.99 2.29 14.48
C THR A 3 -12.02 3.05 13.59
N ILE A 4 -12.26 2.97 12.29
CA ILE A 4 -11.43 3.59 11.26
C ILE A 4 -12.30 4.56 10.48
N ASP A 5 -12.05 5.85 10.66
CA ASP A 5 -12.87 6.90 10.07
C ASP A 5 -12.03 7.69 9.06
N LYS A 6 -12.40 7.61 7.80
CA LYS A 6 -11.77 8.40 6.73
C LYS A 6 -12.36 9.79 6.75
N PHE A 7 -11.50 10.82 6.62
CA PHE A 7 -11.96 12.20 6.69
C PHE A 7 -11.16 13.12 5.76
N CYS A 8 -11.74 14.27 5.49
CA CYS A 8 -11.08 15.39 4.85
C CYS A 8 -11.48 16.67 5.60
N ALA A 9 -10.80 17.75 5.34
CA ALA A 9 -11.04 19.04 5.97
C ALA A 9 -11.50 20.07 4.94
N SER A 10 -12.22 21.12 5.41
CA SER A 10 -12.55 22.26 4.58
C SER A 10 -11.27 22.91 4.05
N GLY A 11 -11.25 23.23 2.75
CA GLY A 11 -10.10 23.86 2.11
C GLY A 11 -9.02 22.85 1.65
N VAL A 12 -9.20 21.57 1.94
CA VAL A 12 -8.29 20.52 1.47
C VAL A 12 -8.97 19.73 0.36
N PHE A 13 -8.25 19.47 -0.73
CA PHE A 13 -8.77 18.66 -1.83
C PHE A 13 -9.16 17.26 -1.33
N ASP A 14 -10.39 16.82 -1.65
CA ASP A 14 -10.88 15.49 -1.28
C ASP A 14 -10.78 14.55 -2.48
N PRO A 15 -9.77 13.68 -2.53
CA PRO A 15 -9.58 12.78 -3.66
C PRO A 15 -10.61 11.64 -3.68
N ALA A 16 -10.90 11.14 -4.90
CA ALA A 16 -11.88 10.07 -5.08
C ALA A 16 -11.34 8.69 -4.65
N THR A 17 -10.01 8.47 -4.74
CA THR A 17 -9.42 7.13 -4.67
C THR A 17 -8.65 6.84 -3.38
N TYR A 18 -8.36 7.87 -2.58
CA TYR A 18 -7.68 7.70 -1.29
C TYR A 18 -8.21 8.73 -0.31
N SER A 19 -7.79 8.65 0.94
CA SER A 19 -8.25 9.54 1.99
C SER A 19 -7.14 10.51 2.38
N GLN A 20 -7.49 11.76 2.64
CA GLN A 20 -6.52 12.72 3.15
C GLN A 20 -6.13 12.44 4.59
N GLY A 21 -7.06 11.90 5.35
CA GLY A 21 -6.78 11.48 6.70
C GLY A 21 -7.59 10.25 7.10
N VAL A 22 -7.06 9.54 8.07
CA VAL A 22 -7.75 8.42 8.70
C VAL A 22 -7.61 8.59 10.21
N ARG A 23 -8.75 8.65 10.90
CA ARG A 23 -8.78 8.69 12.35
C ARG A 23 -9.06 7.30 12.88
N VAL A 24 -8.26 6.86 13.83
CA VAL A 24 -8.41 5.56 14.46
C VAL A 24 -8.74 5.77 15.93
N ASN A 25 -9.79 5.09 16.41
CA ASN A 25 -10.14 5.07 17.82
C ASN A 25 -10.11 3.63 18.33
N GLN A 26 -9.68 3.45 19.57
CA GLN A 26 -9.73 2.19 20.29
C GLN A 26 -8.98 1.03 19.58
N ALA A 27 -7.89 1.34 18.92
CA ALA A 27 -7.02 0.31 18.36
C ALA A 27 -6.33 -0.44 19.49
N GLN A 28 -6.44 -1.77 19.50
CA GLN A 28 -5.74 -2.63 20.45
C GLN A 28 -4.41 -3.09 19.90
N THR A 29 -4.28 -3.18 18.58
CA THR A 29 -3.07 -3.64 17.90
C THR A 29 -2.75 -2.72 16.74
N ILE A 30 -1.50 -2.34 16.62
CA ILE A 30 -0.99 -1.56 15.48
C ILE A 30 0.08 -2.40 14.80
N LEU A 31 -0.05 -2.60 13.50
CA LEU A 31 0.91 -3.32 12.69
C LEU A 31 1.69 -2.32 11.84
N PHE A 32 3.00 -2.28 12.03
CA PHE A 32 3.92 -1.54 11.17
C PHE A 32 4.54 -2.54 10.20
N LEU A 33 4.21 -2.41 8.92
CA LEU A 33 4.68 -3.33 7.90
C LEU A 33 5.83 -2.70 7.12
N SER A 34 6.93 -3.43 7.07
CA SER A 34 8.09 -3.02 6.26
C SER A 34 7.70 -2.92 4.79
N GLY A 35 8.51 -2.18 4.03
CA GLY A 35 8.35 -2.12 2.58
C GLY A 35 8.39 -3.51 1.97
N GLN A 36 7.38 -3.83 1.18
CA GLN A 36 7.25 -5.09 0.48
C GLN A 36 7.48 -4.88 -1.01
N VAL A 37 8.21 -5.78 -1.60
CA VAL A 37 8.45 -5.88 -3.03
C VAL A 37 8.02 -7.27 -3.50
N ALA A 38 7.98 -7.50 -4.81
CA ALA A 38 7.67 -8.82 -5.34
C ALA A 38 8.89 -9.73 -5.16
N TYR A 39 8.89 -10.55 -4.11
CA TYR A 39 9.95 -11.51 -3.82
C TYR A 39 9.69 -12.86 -4.48
N THR A 40 10.76 -13.51 -4.93
CA THR A 40 10.76 -14.95 -5.12
C THR A 40 10.81 -15.63 -3.75
N PRO A 41 10.51 -16.95 -3.64
CA PRO A 41 10.57 -17.65 -2.34
C PRO A 41 11.92 -17.56 -1.63
N ASP A 42 13.02 -17.40 -2.37
CA ASP A 42 14.36 -17.25 -1.80
C ASP A 42 14.79 -15.81 -1.57
N GLY A 43 13.87 -14.85 -1.72
CA GLY A 43 14.12 -13.43 -1.46
C GLY A 43 14.69 -12.65 -2.64
N GLY A 44 14.74 -13.24 -3.83
CA GLY A 44 15.16 -12.56 -5.04
C GLY A 44 14.05 -11.75 -5.70
N VAL A 45 14.34 -11.18 -6.87
CA VAL A 45 13.41 -10.35 -7.62
C VAL A 45 12.46 -11.23 -8.43
N ALA A 46 11.15 -11.11 -8.15
CA ALA A 46 10.11 -11.72 -8.96
C ALA A 46 9.63 -10.76 -10.04
N CYS A 47 9.05 -11.29 -11.10
CA CYS A 47 8.40 -10.51 -12.17
C CYS A 47 9.30 -9.41 -12.75
N ARG A 48 10.56 -9.75 -13.07
CA ARG A 48 11.53 -8.79 -13.65
C ARG A 48 10.96 -8.17 -14.92
N GLY A 49 11.01 -6.82 -15.00
CA GLY A 49 10.50 -6.08 -16.15
C GLY A 49 8.98 -6.01 -16.26
N ASP A 50 8.25 -6.58 -15.32
CA ASP A 50 6.79 -6.61 -15.30
C ASP A 50 6.28 -5.80 -14.11
N PHE A 51 5.97 -4.52 -14.35
CA PHE A 51 5.50 -3.63 -13.29
C PHE A 51 4.21 -4.13 -12.63
N LYS A 52 3.23 -4.54 -13.43
CA LYS A 52 1.94 -5.00 -12.89
C LYS A 52 2.11 -6.24 -12.03
N GLY A 53 2.94 -7.18 -12.47
CA GLY A 53 3.27 -8.37 -11.68
C GLY A 53 3.97 -8.02 -10.38
N GLN A 54 4.92 -7.09 -10.41
CA GLN A 54 5.61 -6.64 -9.21
C GLN A 54 4.67 -5.89 -8.25
N ALA A 55 3.81 -5.03 -8.77
CA ALA A 55 2.82 -4.31 -7.96
C ALA A 55 1.86 -5.28 -7.28
N ARG A 56 1.35 -6.26 -8.01
CA ARG A 56 0.48 -7.29 -7.43
C ARG A 56 1.21 -8.09 -6.34
N GLY A 57 2.45 -8.49 -6.59
CA GLY A 57 3.25 -9.22 -5.61
C GLY A 57 3.47 -8.42 -4.33
N ALA A 58 3.74 -7.13 -4.45
CA ALA A 58 3.89 -6.26 -3.28
C ALA A 58 2.58 -6.15 -2.48
N PHE A 59 1.44 -5.94 -3.13
CA PHE A 59 0.14 -5.91 -2.45
C PHE A 59 -0.22 -7.25 -1.81
N GLU A 60 0.05 -8.36 -2.47
CA GLU A 60 -0.20 -9.68 -1.92
C GLU A 60 0.65 -9.96 -0.68
N ALA A 61 1.89 -9.49 -0.64
CA ALA A 61 2.74 -9.58 0.54
C ALA A 61 2.17 -8.78 1.71
N ILE A 62 1.73 -7.55 1.47
CA ILE A 62 1.06 -6.73 2.49
C ILE A 62 -0.20 -7.46 3.02
N LYS A 63 -1.01 -7.98 2.11
CA LYS A 63 -2.23 -8.73 2.48
C LYS A 63 -1.91 -9.93 3.35
N ALA A 64 -0.92 -10.74 2.97
CA ALA A 64 -0.52 -11.91 3.72
C ALA A 64 -0.05 -11.54 5.14
N LEU A 65 0.71 -10.45 5.27
CA LEU A 65 1.20 -9.99 6.56
C LEU A 65 0.03 -9.56 7.48
N VAL A 66 -0.90 -8.77 6.97
CA VAL A 66 -2.06 -8.32 7.76
C VAL A 66 -2.94 -9.50 8.14
N GLU A 67 -3.22 -10.40 7.21
CA GLU A 67 -4.06 -11.57 7.46
C GLU A 67 -3.42 -12.54 8.47
N SER A 68 -2.09 -12.64 8.48
CA SER A 68 -1.38 -13.48 9.46
C SER A 68 -1.60 -13.01 10.90
N GLN A 69 -1.98 -11.77 11.09
CA GLN A 69 -2.25 -11.19 12.41
C GLN A 69 -3.76 -11.05 12.69
N GLY A 70 -4.60 -11.68 11.88
CA GLY A 70 -6.04 -11.67 12.07
C GLY A 70 -6.76 -10.47 11.47
N GLY A 71 -6.08 -9.66 10.67
CA GLY A 71 -6.66 -8.50 9.99
C GLY A 71 -7.02 -8.77 8.54
N ALA A 72 -7.35 -7.71 7.83
CA ALA A 72 -7.68 -7.70 6.42
C ALA A 72 -7.17 -6.41 5.78
N MET A 73 -7.22 -6.31 4.46
CA MET A 73 -6.78 -5.10 3.75
C MET A 73 -7.55 -3.85 4.21
N ALA A 74 -8.81 -3.99 4.61
CA ALA A 74 -9.61 -2.89 5.15
C ALA A 74 -9.05 -2.31 6.47
N ASN A 75 -8.17 -3.02 7.16
CA ASN A 75 -7.52 -2.54 8.38
C ASN A 75 -6.33 -1.63 8.10
N ILE A 76 -5.90 -1.49 6.85
CA ILE A 76 -4.81 -0.58 6.49
C ILE A 76 -5.28 0.86 6.60
N VAL A 77 -4.55 1.67 7.35
CA VAL A 77 -4.87 3.09 7.59
C VAL A 77 -3.92 4.04 6.88
N LYS A 78 -2.71 3.59 6.57
CA LYS A 78 -1.71 4.37 5.85
C LYS A 78 -0.94 3.46 4.92
N ILE A 79 -0.75 3.93 3.68
CA ILE A 79 0.10 3.26 2.70
C ILE A 79 1.04 4.27 2.06
N THR A 80 2.29 3.87 1.88
CA THR A 80 3.28 4.63 1.12
C THR A 80 3.82 3.74 0.01
N THR A 81 3.75 4.26 -1.21
CA THR A 81 4.17 3.54 -2.41
C THR A 81 5.34 4.27 -3.05
N TYR A 82 6.42 3.54 -3.27
CA TYR A 82 7.63 4.02 -3.91
C TYR A 82 7.73 3.38 -5.29
N VAL A 83 7.84 4.18 -6.34
CA VAL A 83 8.03 3.71 -7.71
C VAL A 83 9.31 4.28 -8.30
N THR A 84 9.96 3.55 -9.18
CA THR A 84 11.18 4.02 -9.85
C THR A 84 10.88 4.87 -11.08
N ASP A 85 9.63 4.86 -11.55
CA ASP A 85 9.18 5.70 -12.66
C ASP A 85 7.69 5.99 -12.50
N MET A 86 7.33 7.27 -12.44
CA MET A 86 5.95 7.70 -12.27
C MET A 86 5.08 7.42 -13.50
N MET A 87 5.67 7.04 -14.63
CA MET A 87 4.90 6.60 -15.80
C MET A 87 4.01 5.39 -15.49
N TYR A 88 4.37 4.59 -14.47
CA TYR A 88 3.58 3.41 -14.06
C TYR A 88 2.34 3.74 -13.23
N ARG A 89 2.11 5.01 -12.91
CA ARG A 89 0.97 5.42 -12.08
C ARG A 89 -0.38 4.93 -12.64
N ALA A 90 -0.55 4.98 -13.94
CA ALA A 90 -1.79 4.53 -14.59
C ALA A 90 -1.99 3.00 -14.46
N ASP A 91 -0.90 2.23 -14.53
CA ASP A 91 -0.94 0.78 -14.35
C ASP A 91 -1.21 0.38 -12.89
N LEU A 92 -0.79 1.22 -11.96
CA LEU A 92 -0.97 0.99 -10.52
C LEU A 92 -2.42 1.21 -10.09
N ALA A 93 -3.12 2.17 -10.67
CA ALA A 93 -4.44 2.60 -10.21
C ALA A 93 -5.47 1.46 -10.11
N PRO A 94 -5.66 0.58 -11.12
CA PRO A 94 -6.61 -0.52 -11.02
C PRO A 94 -6.26 -1.53 -9.92
N LEU A 95 -4.97 -1.81 -9.74
CA LEU A 95 -4.50 -2.72 -8.68
C LEU A 95 -4.77 -2.13 -7.30
N ARG A 96 -4.53 -0.83 -7.16
CA ARG A 96 -4.80 -0.16 -5.90
C ARG A 96 -6.28 -0.21 -5.54
N GLU A 97 -7.17 -0.01 -6.49
CA GLU A 97 -8.61 -0.15 -6.26
C GLU A 97 -8.99 -1.59 -5.89
N GLU A 98 -8.40 -2.57 -6.57
CA GLU A 98 -8.66 -3.99 -6.28
C GLU A 98 -8.31 -4.35 -4.83
N PHE A 99 -7.16 -3.92 -4.34
CA PHE A 99 -6.66 -4.28 -3.01
C PHE A 99 -7.17 -3.37 -1.89
N LEU A 100 -7.36 -2.09 -2.15
CA LEU A 100 -7.66 -1.08 -1.13
C LEU A 100 -9.07 -0.49 -1.24
N GLY A 101 -9.84 -0.88 -2.25
CA GLY A 101 -11.18 -0.34 -2.46
C GLY A 101 -11.18 0.99 -3.20
N LYS A 102 -12.37 1.49 -3.50
CA LYS A 102 -12.55 2.73 -4.27
C LYS A 102 -12.04 3.96 -3.54
N LYS A 103 -12.31 4.03 -2.24
CA LYS A 103 -11.81 5.10 -1.36
C LYS A 103 -10.82 4.48 -0.40
N GLY A 104 -9.56 4.48 -0.80
CA GLY A 104 -8.49 3.85 -0.04
C GLY A 104 -8.10 4.60 1.24
N PRO A 105 -7.09 4.09 1.96
CA PRO A 105 -6.57 4.72 3.17
C PRO A 105 -5.81 6.00 2.85
N ALA A 106 -5.25 6.64 3.86
CA ALA A 106 -4.28 7.71 3.68
C ALA A 106 -3.11 7.16 2.85
N SER A 107 -2.70 7.89 1.81
CA SER A 107 -1.77 7.38 0.82
C SER A 107 -0.78 8.44 0.37
N THR A 108 0.46 8.02 0.16
CA THR A 108 1.51 8.82 -0.47
C THR A 108 2.14 7.98 -1.56
N LEU A 109 2.32 8.56 -2.74
CA LEU A 109 2.98 7.94 -3.88
C LEU A 109 4.12 8.84 -4.32
N VAL A 110 5.35 8.31 -4.36
CA VAL A 110 6.55 9.06 -4.73
C VAL A 110 7.42 8.27 -5.69
N GLU A 111 8.08 8.99 -6.58
CA GLU A 111 9.14 8.42 -7.41
C GLU A 111 10.47 8.55 -6.68
N ILE A 112 11.25 7.48 -6.73
CA ILE A 112 12.59 7.42 -6.13
C ILE A 112 13.60 6.97 -7.18
N SER A 113 14.89 7.19 -6.91
CA SER A 113 15.95 6.88 -7.86
C SER A 113 16.19 5.37 -8.03
N SER A 114 16.08 4.61 -6.95
CA SER A 114 16.25 3.15 -6.98
C SER A 114 15.74 2.50 -5.70
N LEU A 115 15.46 1.21 -5.78
CA LEU A 115 15.17 0.36 -4.64
C LEU A 115 16.42 -0.47 -4.28
N ALA A 116 16.28 -1.38 -3.34
CA ALA A 116 17.43 -2.19 -2.86
C ALA A 116 18.07 -3.05 -3.97
N HIS A 117 17.31 -3.37 -5.01
CA HIS A 117 17.81 -4.03 -6.20
C HIS A 117 17.34 -3.24 -7.43
N PRO A 118 18.19 -3.06 -8.48
CA PRO A 118 17.83 -2.25 -9.64
C PRO A 118 16.65 -2.78 -10.45
N ASP A 119 16.32 -4.06 -10.32
CA ASP A 119 15.20 -4.67 -11.03
C ASP A 119 13.87 -4.57 -10.29
N TRP A 120 13.84 -4.13 -9.03
CA TRP A 120 12.58 -3.80 -8.38
C TRP A 120 12.09 -2.43 -8.85
N MET A 121 10.81 -2.36 -9.20
CA MET A 121 10.18 -1.18 -9.79
C MET A 121 9.21 -0.51 -8.83
N ILE A 122 8.78 -1.20 -7.78
CA ILE A 122 7.80 -0.73 -6.81
C ILE A 122 8.05 -1.37 -5.44
N GLU A 123 7.88 -0.58 -4.40
CA GLU A 123 7.88 -1.02 -3.01
C GLU A 123 6.70 -0.38 -2.28
N ILE A 124 6.04 -1.13 -1.41
CA ILE A 124 4.86 -0.66 -0.68
C ILE A 124 5.05 -0.95 0.80
N GLU A 125 4.90 0.08 1.63
CA GLU A 125 4.84 -0.06 3.08
C GLU A 125 3.48 0.36 3.60
N ALA A 126 3.08 -0.14 4.76
CA ALA A 126 1.75 0.14 5.29
C ALA A 126 1.71 0.10 6.81
N ILE A 127 0.70 0.75 7.36
CA ILE A 127 0.33 0.66 8.77
C ILE A 127 -1.11 0.16 8.82
N ALA A 128 -1.36 -0.86 9.60
CA ALA A 128 -2.69 -1.43 9.81
C ALA A 128 -3.05 -1.40 11.30
N VAL A 129 -4.34 -1.39 11.60
CA VAL A 129 -4.86 -1.39 12.97
C VAL A 129 -5.96 -2.43 13.13
N LEU A 130 -5.94 -3.05 14.32
CA LEU A 130 -6.93 -4.06 14.70
C LEU A 130 -7.59 -3.67 16.02
#